data_5221bcf32baa5083c4b8c20c34af8f0a
#
_entry.id   5221bcf32baa5083c4b8c20c34af8f0a
#
_cell.length_a   1.000
_cell.length_b   1.000
_cell.length_c   1.000
_cell.angle_alpha   90.00
_cell.angle_beta   90.00
_cell.angle_gamma   90.00
#
_symmetry.space_group_name_H-M   'P 1'
#
loop_
_entity.id
_entity.type
_entity.pdbx_description
1 polymer ?
#
loop_
_entity_poly.entity_id
_entity_poly.type
_entity_poly.pdbx_seq_one_letter_code
_entity_poly.pdbx_strand_id
1 'polypeptide(L)'
;VIRAPKAPTKLEREEHEATHLPFRSWCTHCLRGRGRNKPHRRQSTEPDADAQKVPKISMDYFFMSQDDEKASENPLLLLADETVGNRYMRAVGRKGLGDNNEMDWLIKDLVEELKSWGYPGGDKEELIFKSDGERSIVAIREALARYHGGKITPELAPKGESSSNGRVEEAGKTV
;
A
#
# COMPACT_ATOMS: atom_id res chain seq x y z
N VAL A 1 -31.54 28.73 12.50
CA VAL A 1 -32.25 28.17 11.31
C VAL A 1 -31.27 28.06 10.17
N ILE A 2 -30.95 26.83 9.75
CA ILE A 2 -30.10 26.57 8.60
C ILE A 2 -30.91 26.90 7.35
N ARG A 3 -30.46 27.89 6.57
CA ARG A 3 -31.10 28.26 5.31
C ARG A 3 -30.89 27.15 4.30
N ALA A 4 -31.96 26.69 3.64
CA ALA A 4 -31.85 25.76 2.53
C ALA A 4 -30.97 26.36 1.40
N PRO A 5 -30.02 25.63 0.83
CA PRO A 5 -29.21 26.13 -0.25
C PRO A 5 -30.09 26.43 -1.48
N LYS A 6 -29.95 27.64 -2.05
CA LYS A 6 -30.63 27.99 -3.29
C LYS A 6 -29.99 27.25 -4.47
N ALA A 7 -30.80 26.67 -5.33
CA ALA A 7 -30.31 26.12 -6.58
C ALA A 7 -29.72 27.25 -7.45
N PRO A 8 -28.55 27.02 -8.11
CA PRO A 8 -27.94 28.02 -8.97
C PRO A 8 -28.82 28.31 -10.23
N THR A 9 -28.79 29.52 -10.69
CA THR A 9 -29.43 29.91 -11.95
C THR A 9 -28.68 29.34 -13.16
N LYS A 10 -29.34 29.31 -14.32
CA LYS A 10 -28.68 28.82 -15.55
C LYS A 10 -27.43 29.63 -15.89
N LEU A 11 -27.50 30.94 -15.77
CA LEU A 11 -26.38 31.84 -16.01
C LEU A 11 -25.21 31.61 -15.09
N GLU A 12 -25.46 31.47 -13.78
CA GLU A 12 -24.40 31.13 -12.79
C GLU A 12 -23.71 29.81 -13.07
N ARG A 13 -24.43 28.82 -13.61
CA ARG A 13 -23.82 27.54 -14.03
C ARG A 13 -22.91 27.73 -15.25
N GLU A 14 -23.39 28.39 -16.29
CA GLU A 14 -22.63 28.63 -17.51
C GLU A 14 -21.35 29.44 -17.24
N GLU A 15 -21.44 30.50 -16.44
CA GLU A 15 -20.26 31.30 -16.03
C GLU A 15 -19.27 30.45 -15.20
N HIS A 16 -19.75 29.63 -14.27
CA HIS A 16 -18.90 28.81 -13.44
C HIS A 16 -18.25 27.65 -14.22
N GLU A 17 -18.94 27.04 -15.17
CA GLU A 17 -18.42 25.95 -16.01
C GLU A 17 -17.24 26.37 -16.88
N ALA A 18 -17.14 27.67 -17.22
CA ALA A 18 -16.03 28.19 -18.01
C ALA A 18 -14.68 28.17 -17.27
N THR A 19 -14.67 28.36 -15.92
CA THR A 19 -13.44 28.54 -15.16
C THR A 19 -13.37 27.70 -13.90
N HIS A 20 -14.50 27.19 -13.42
CA HIS A 20 -14.70 26.55 -12.11
C HIS A 20 -14.27 27.42 -10.92
N LEU A 21 -14.19 28.73 -11.09
CA LEU A 21 -13.86 29.72 -10.06
C LEU A 21 -15.01 30.68 -9.80
N PRO A 22 -15.24 31.07 -8.53
CA PRO A 22 -14.73 30.47 -7.31
C PRO A 22 -15.37 29.10 -7.02
N PHE A 23 -14.80 28.32 -6.10
CA PHE A 23 -15.38 27.03 -5.69
C PHE A 23 -16.87 27.11 -5.40
N ARG A 24 -17.63 26.16 -5.96
CA ARG A 24 -19.07 26.02 -5.72
C ARG A 24 -19.41 24.60 -5.22
N SER A 25 -20.13 24.52 -4.11
CA SER A 25 -20.53 23.25 -3.51
C SER A 25 -21.53 22.43 -4.34
N TRP A 26 -22.19 23.04 -5.29
CA TRP A 26 -23.09 22.38 -6.22
C TRP A 26 -22.40 21.87 -7.50
N CYS A 27 -21.16 22.29 -7.75
CA CYS A 27 -20.40 21.85 -8.92
C CYS A 27 -19.68 20.52 -8.64
N THR A 28 -19.98 19.50 -9.44
CA THR A 28 -19.39 18.17 -9.28
C THR A 28 -17.88 18.15 -9.54
N HIS A 29 -17.40 18.98 -10.47
CA HIS A 29 -15.96 19.12 -10.75
C HIS A 29 -15.23 19.77 -9.59
N CYS A 30 -15.78 20.84 -9.03
CA CYS A 30 -15.22 21.48 -7.85
C CYS A 30 -15.19 20.55 -6.61
N LEU A 31 -16.26 19.77 -6.42
CA LEU A 31 -16.34 18.79 -5.33
C LEU A 31 -15.28 17.69 -5.50
N ARG A 32 -15.13 17.15 -6.70
CA ARG A 32 -14.12 16.12 -7.00
C ARG A 32 -12.70 16.67 -6.85
N GLY A 33 -12.43 17.89 -7.31
CA GLY A 33 -11.11 18.53 -7.19
C GLY A 33 -10.73 18.89 -5.75
N ARG A 34 -11.71 19.05 -4.85
CA ARG A 34 -11.49 19.25 -3.40
C ARG A 34 -11.78 18.02 -2.55
N GLY A 35 -12.15 16.92 -3.18
CA GLY A 35 -12.37 15.66 -2.48
C GLY A 35 -11.11 15.27 -1.72
N ARG A 36 -11.16 15.32 -0.40
CA ARG A 36 -10.13 14.74 0.45
C ARG A 36 -10.53 13.30 0.73
N ASN A 37 -9.56 12.41 0.71
CA ASN A 37 -9.75 11.07 1.21
C ASN A 37 -10.30 11.14 2.64
N LYS A 38 -11.14 10.17 3.01
CA LYS A 38 -11.67 10.10 4.37
C LYS A 38 -10.50 10.18 5.35
N PRO A 39 -10.61 11.03 6.41
CA PRO A 39 -9.56 11.09 7.40
C PRO A 39 -9.35 9.70 7.99
N HIS A 40 -8.08 9.29 8.14
CA HIS A 40 -7.76 8.06 8.85
C HIS A 40 -8.33 8.16 10.25
N ARG A 41 -9.43 7.48 10.50
CA ARG A 41 -9.87 7.24 11.85
C ARG A 41 -8.90 6.24 12.45
N ARG A 42 -8.24 6.58 13.55
CA ARG A 42 -7.66 5.55 14.42
C ARG A 42 -8.78 4.55 14.66
N GLN A 43 -8.64 3.35 14.13
CA GLN A 43 -9.48 2.26 14.60
C GLN A 43 -9.18 2.17 16.08
N SER A 44 -10.22 2.37 16.89
CA SER A 44 -10.15 2.01 18.31
C SER A 44 -9.82 0.53 18.31
N THR A 45 -8.59 0.19 18.58
CA THR A 45 -8.14 -1.16 18.84
C THR A 45 -8.67 -1.54 20.23
N GLU A 46 -9.96 -1.79 20.33
CA GLU A 46 -10.40 -2.80 21.28
C GLU A 46 -10.05 -4.13 20.60
N PRO A 47 -9.12 -4.89 21.14
CA PRO A 47 -8.84 -6.20 20.60
C PRO A 47 -10.11 -7.03 20.81
N ASP A 48 -10.78 -7.43 19.72
CA ASP A 48 -11.62 -8.62 19.76
C ASP A 48 -10.75 -9.75 20.28
N ALA A 49 -10.92 -10.08 21.53
CA ALA A 49 -10.02 -10.96 22.30
C ALA A 49 -10.01 -12.41 21.80
N ASP A 50 -10.86 -12.77 20.82
CA ASP A 50 -11.03 -14.14 20.33
C ASP A 50 -10.81 -14.34 18.83
N ALA A 51 -10.56 -13.30 18.04
CA ALA A 51 -10.21 -13.49 16.64
C ALA A 51 -8.68 -13.59 16.52
N GLN A 52 -8.18 -14.78 16.30
CA GLN A 52 -6.78 -15.00 15.90
C GLN A 52 -6.55 -14.27 14.58
N LYS A 53 -6.09 -13.01 14.69
CA LYS A 53 -5.88 -12.17 13.52
C LYS A 53 -4.78 -12.79 12.68
N VAL A 54 -5.09 -13.13 11.44
CA VAL A 54 -4.08 -13.57 10.47
C VAL A 54 -3.02 -12.47 10.35
N PRO A 55 -1.73 -12.78 10.54
CA PRO A 55 -0.67 -11.79 10.43
C PRO A 55 -0.67 -11.13 9.06
N LYS A 56 -0.43 -9.81 9.06
CA LYS A 56 -0.42 -9.00 7.85
C LYS A 56 0.95 -8.40 7.61
N ILE A 57 1.52 -8.71 6.45
CA ILE A 57 2.82 -8.21 5.98
C ILE A 57 2.56 -7.24 4.83
N SER A 58 2.96 -5.99 5.00
CA SER A 58 2.97 -5.00 3.92
C SER A 58 4.29 -5.03 3.17
N MET A 59 4.24 -4.94 1.84
CA MET A 59 5.41 -4.96 0.98
C MET A 59 5.35 -3.82 -0.04
N ASP A 60 6.48 -3.12 -0.21
CA ASP A 60 6.60 -2.02 -1.17
C ASP A 60 8.05 -1.80 -1.58
N TYR A 61 8.25 -1.04 -2.68
CA TYR A 61 9.55 -0.53 -3.06
C TYR A 61 9.76 0.89 -2.55
N PHE A 62 10.95 1.13 -2.06
CA PHE A 62 11.41 2.44 -1.61
C PHE A 62 12.67 2.84 -2.38
N PHE A 63 12.90 4.14 -2.54
CA PHE A 63 14.12 4.71 -3.13
C PHE A 63 14.74 5.72 -2.17
N MET A 64 16.07 5.71 -2.06
CA MET A 64 16.80 6.62 -1.17
C MET A 64 16.77 8.06 -1.68
N SER A 65 16.67 8.25 -3.00
CA SER A 65 16.63 9.56 -3.64
C SER A 65 15.56 9.63 -4.72
N GLN A 66 15.11 10.85 -5.03
CA GLN A 66 14.20 11.09 -6.15
C GLN A 66 14.85 10.81 -7.52
N ASP A 67 16.17 10.89 -7.60
CA ASP A 67 16.88 10.63 -8.84
C ASP A 67 16.96 9.11 -9.10
N ASP A 68 17.20 8.30 -8.08
CA ASP A 68 17.10 6.84 -8.15
C ASP A 68 15.69 6.39 -8.54
N GLU A 69 14.66 7.02 -7.97
CA GLU A 69 13.27 6.72 -8.29
C GLU A 69 12.94 6.99 -9.76
N LYS A 70 13.37 8.15 -10.30
CA LYS A 70 13.18 8.52 -11.71
C LYS A 70 13.94 7.60 -12.66
N ALA A 71 15.16 7.20 -12.29
CA ALA A 71 15.97 6.26 -13.05
C ALA A 71 15.54 4.81 -12.89
N SER A 72 14.69 4.51 -11.88
CA SER A 72 14.36 3.15 -11.44
C SER A 72 15.59 2.32 -11.04
N GLU A 73 16.60 3.00 -10.50
CA GLU A 73 17.85 2.40 -10.04
C GLU A 73 17.85 2.22 -8.51
N ASN A 74 18.65 1.26 -8.04
CA ASN A 74 18.85 1.00 -6.60
C ASN A 74 17.57 0.88 -5.78
N PRO A 75 16.53 0.14 -6.21
CA PRO A 75 15.34 -0.05 -5.43
C PRO A 75 15.63 -0.81 -4.14
N LEU A 76 14.97 -0.41 -3.06
CA LEU A 76 14.97 -1.10 -1.78
C LEU A 76 13.63 -1.81 -1.64
N LEU A 77 13.64 -3.13 -1.48
CA LEU A 77 12.43 -3.88 -1.14
C LEU A 77 12.24 -3.81 0.38
N LEU A 78 11.08 -3.34 0.79
CA LEU A 78 10.71 -3.15 2.17
C LEU A 78 9.55 -4.10 2.54
N LEU A 79 9.69 -4.81 3.66
CA LEU A 79 8.63 -5.56 4.30
C LEU A 79 8.36 -4.99 5.67
N ALA A 80 7.10 -4.90 6.06
CA ALA A 80 6.68 -4.47 7.38
C ALA A 80 5.56 -5.39 7.91
N ASP A 81 5.80 -6.00 9.05
CA ASP A 81 4.79 -6.74 9.79
C ASP A 81 3.87 -5.77 10.54
N GLU A 82 2.61 -5.70 10.13
CA GLU A 82 1.63 -4.81 10.76
C GLU A 82 1.15 -5.34 12.12
N THR A 83 1.42 -6.60 12.43
CA THR A 83 0.96 -7.28 13.65
C THR A 83 1.95 -7.09 14.80
N VAL A 84 3.23 -7.38 14.55
CA VAL A 84 4.30 -7.35 15.56
C VAL A 84 5.16 -6.08 15.43
N GLY A 85 5.24 -5.51 14.23
CA GLY A 85 6.01 -4.30 13.95
C GLY A 85 7.43 -4.56 13.46
N ASN A 86 7.77 -5.81 13.11
CA ASN A 86 9.04 -6.15 12.49
C ASN A 86 9.17 -5.46 11.12
N ARG A 87 10.40 -5.13 10.75
CA ARG A 87 10.73 -4.47 9.49
C ARG A 87 11.96 -5.10 8.88
N TYR A 88 11.93 -5.28 7.59
CA TYR A 88 13.05 -5.77 6.80
C TYR A 88 13.22 -4.92 5.55
N MET A 89 14.45 -4.58 5.21
CA MET A 89 14.78 -3.84 4.01
C MET A 89 15.96 -4.48 3.30
N ARG A 90 15.84 -4.59 1.98
CA ARG A 90 16.90 -5.16 1.14
C ARG A 90 17.11 -4.34 -0.11
N ALA A 91 18.36 -3.95 -0.37
CA ALA A 91 18.74 -3.39 -1.65
C ALA A 91 18.69 -4.49 -2.72
N VAL A 92 18.05 -4.21 -3.83
CA VAL A 92 17.95 -5.11 -4.98
C VAL A 92 18.43 -4.41 -6.25
N GLY A 93 19.00 -5.15 -7.18
CA GLY A 93 19.54 -4.56 -8.40
C GLY A 93 18.46 -4.00 -9.33
N ARG A 94 17.24 -4.50 -9.22
CA ARG A 94 16.06 -4.06 -9.99
C ARG A 94 14.77 -4.50 -9.33
N LYS A 95 13.65 -3.91 -9.74
CA LYS A 95 12.32 -4.34 -9.32
C LYS A 95 11.94 -5.68 -9.95
N GLY A 96 11.26 -6.54 -9.19
CA GLY A 96 10.78 -7.86 -9.64
C GLY A 96 11.82 -8.96 -9.56
N LEU A 97 11.53 -10.09 -10.20
CA LEU A 97 12.36 -11.30 -10.10
C LEU A 97 13.48 -11.38 -11.15
N GLY A 98 13.41 -10.55 -12.19
CA GLY A 98 14.33 -10.63 -13.31
C GLY A 98 14.08 -11.85 -14.21
N ASP A 99 15.00 -12.03 -15.17
CA ASP A 99 15.00 -13.16 -16.08
C ASP A 99 15.87 -14.30 -15.49
N ASN A 100 15.54 -15.54 -15.80
CA ASN A 100 16.36 -16.71 -15.46
C ASN A 100 16.73 -16.89 -13.98
N ASN A 101 15.79 -16.65 -13.06
CA ASN A 101 15.98 -16.89 -11.62
C ASN A 101 17.10 -16.05 -10.96
N GLU A 102 17.47 -14.93 -11.55
CA GLU A 102 18.52 -14.05 -10.98
C GLU A 102 18.22 -13.61 -9.54
N MET A 103 16.95 -13.59 -9.15
CA MET A 103 16.49 -13.16 -7.83
C MET A 103 16.03 -14.31 -6.92
N ASP A 104 16.38 -15.57 -7.23
CA ASP A 104 16.05 -16.70 -6.35
C ASP A 104 16.65 -16.55 -4.95
N TRP A 105 17.82 -15.92 -4.86
CA TRP A 105 18.43 -15.58 -3.58
C TRP A 105 17.54 -14.67 -2.73
N LEU A 106 16.86 -13.69 -3.37
CA LEU A 106 15.97 -12.76 -2.66
C LEU A 106 14.78 -13.49 -2.07
N ILE A 107 14.17 -14.41 -2.82
CA ILE A 107 13.03 -15.19 -2.31
C ILE A 107 13.44 -16.06 -1.12
N LYS A 108 14.63 -16.68 -1.18
CA LYS A 108 15.17 -17.45 -0.05
C LYS A 108 15.43 -16.57 1.17
N ASP A 109 16.04 -15.41 0.96
CA ASP A 109 16.32 -14.42 2.01
C ASP A 109 15.02 -13.93 2.68
N LEU A 110 13.97 -13.63 1.87
CA LEU A 110 12.66 -13.24 2.39
C LEU A 110 11.97 -14.37 3.18
N VAL A 111 12.06 -15.61 2.72
CA VAL A 111 11.51 -16.76 3.45
C VAL A 111 12.22 -16.95 4.79
N GLU A 112 13.56 -16.80 4.81
CA GLU A 112 14.33 -16.89 6.05
C GLU A 112 13.99 -15.77 7.02
N GLU A 113 13.78 -14.54 6.51
CA GLU A 113 13.35 -13.42 7.33
C GLU A 113 11.96 -13.66 7.93
N LEU A 114 10.99 -14.15 7.14
CA LEU A 114 9.67 -14.51 7.65
C LEU A 114 9.73 -15.58 8.74
N LYS A 115 10.59 -16.59 8.56
CA LYS A 115 10.83 -17.61 9.60
C LYS A 115 11.40 -17.00 10.88
N SER A 116 12.32 -16.04 10.76
CA SER A 116 12.89 -15.34 11.92
C SER A 116 11.85 -14.53 12.67
N TRP A 117 10.81 -14.02 11.97
CA TRP A 117 9.68 -13.33 12.56
C TRP A 117 8.65 -14.25 13.22
N GLY A 118 8.83 -15.56 13.12
CA GLY A 118 7.94 -16.56 13.69
C GLY A 118 6.92 -17.13 12.70
N TYR A 119 7.16 -16.94 11.41
CA TYR A 119 6.33 -17.46 10.30
C TYR A 119 7.09 -18.55 9.53
N PRO A 120 7.19 -19.77 10.05
CA PRO A 120 8.03 -20.83 9.49
C PRO A 120 7.50 -21.41 8.18
N GLY A 121 6.25 -21.14 7.81
CA GLY A 121 5.58 -21.74 6.67
C GLY A 121 4.95 -23.10 6.98
N GLY A 122 4.22 -23.62 6.01
CA GLY A 122 3.54 -24.91 6.09
C GLY A 122 2.01 -24.79 6.07
N ASP A 123 1.34 -25.92 5.91
CA ASP A 123 -0.10 -26.01 5.59
C ASP A 123 -1.05 -25.32 6.58
N LYS A 124 -0.59 -25.08 7.80
CA LYS A 124 -1.41 -24.48 8.87
C LYS A 124 -1.20 -22.98 9.02
N GLU A 125 -0.22 -22.43 8.32
CA GLU A 125 0.11 -21.01 8.44
C GLU A 125 -0.59 -20.20 7.36
N GLU A 126 -1.23 -19.14 7.77
CA GLU A 126 -1.86 -18.17 6.88
C GLU A 126 -1.29 -16.78 7.14
N LEU A 127 -0.86 -16.11 6.07
CA LEU A 127 -0.38 -14.74 6.07
C LEU A 127 -1.16 -13.90 5.07
N ILE A 128 -1.42 -12.65 5.39
CA ILE A 128 -1.94 -11.68 4.44
C ILE A 128 -0.77 -10.83 3.94
N PHE A 129 -0.55 -10.83 2.62
CA PHE A 129 0.41 -9.94 1.98
C PHE A 129 -0.29 -8.77 1.32
N LYS A 130 -0.06 -7.58 1.87
CA LYS A 130 -0.59 -6.33 1.37
C LYS A 130 0.45 -5.62 0.51
N SER A 131 0.06 -5.24 -0.70
CA SER A 131 0.91 -4.47 -1.61
C SER A 131 0.06 -3.60 -2.52
N ASP A 132 0.70 -2.66 -3.21
CA ASP A 132 0.09 -2.08 -4.39
C ASP A 132 -0.03 -3.14 -5.51
N GLY A 133 -0.69 -2.82 -6.60
CA GLY A 133 -0.85 -3.74 -7.74
C GLY A 133 0.33 -3.73 -8.71
N GLU A 134 1.52 -3.27 -8.32
CA GLU A 134 2.70 -3.24 -9.18
C GLU A 134 3.12 -4.67 -9.56
N ARG A 135 3.27 -4.93 -10.87
CA ARG A 135 3.56 -6.29 -11.39
C ARG A 135 4.82 -6.90 -10.81
N SER A 136 5.82 -6.08 -10.53
CA SER A 136 7.10 -6.51 -9.94
C SER A 136 6.92 -7.05 -8.52
N ILE A 137 6.09 -6.41 -7.70
CA ILE A 137 5.75 -6.86 -6.35
C ILE A 137 4.86 -8.10 -6.37
N VAL A 138 3.89 -8.13 -7.28
CA VAL A 138 3.03 -9.31 -7.47
C VAL A 138 3.86 -10.55 -7.79
N ALA A 139 4.86 -10.43 -8.68
CA ALA A 139 5.74 -11.54 -9.03
C ALA A 139 6.55 -12.06 -7.82
N ILE A 140 7.08 -11.16 -6.98
CA ILE A 140 7.79 -11.55 -5.74
C ILE A 140 6.83 -12.26 -4.77
N ARG A 141 5.65 -11.71 -4.56
CA ARG A 141 4.65 -12.31 -3.68
C ARG A 141 4.26 -13.72 -4.13
N GLU A 142 4.05 -13.93 -5.43
CA GLU A 142 3.70 -15.25 -5.98
C GLU A 142 4.86 -16.24 -5.86
N ALA A 143 6.09 -15.81 -6.07
CA ALA A 143 7.26 -16.63 -5.84
C ALA A 143 7.40 -16.99 -4.36
N LEU A 144 7.24 -16.00 -3.47
CA LEU A 144 7.30 -16.19 -2.03
C LEU A 144 6.24 -17.21 -1.56
N ALA A 145 5.00 -17.12 -2.08
CA ALA A 145 3.94 -18.06 -1.75
C ALA A 145 4.31 -19.52 -2.10
N ARG A 146 4.99 -19.72 -3.23
CA ARG A 146 5.46 -21.06 -3.64
C ARG A 146 6.57 -21.60 -2.75
N TYR A 147 7.49 -20.75 -2.29
CA TYR A 147 8.66 -21.17 -1.51
C TYR A 147 8.39 -21.26 -0.01
N HIS A 148 7.52 -20.41 0.52
CA HIS A 148 7.17 -20.37 1.94
C HIS A 148 6.35 -21.61 2.38
N GLY A 149 5.51 -22.11 1.47
CA GLY A 149 4.68 -23.31 1.72
C GLY A 149 3.48 -23.07 2.62
N GLY A 150 3.28 -21.84 3.12
CA GLY A 150 2.09 -21.42 3.84
C GLY A 150 1.05 -20.80 2.91
N LYS A 151 -0.19 -20.63 3.39
CA LYS A 151 -1.23 -19.93 2.65
C LYS A 151 -0.97 -18.42 2.67
N ILE A 152 -0.65 -17.84 1.53
CA ILE A 152 -0.48 -16.40 1.37
C ILE A 152 -1.71 -15.83 0.65
N THR A 153 -2.46 -15.00 1.39
CA THR A 153 -3.65 -14.31 0.87
C THR A 153 -3.25 -12.89 0.43
N PRO A 154 -3.43 -12.53 -0.86
CA PRO A 154 -3.12 -11.20 -1.34
C PRO A 154 -4.17 -10.18 -0.90
N GLU A 155 -3.71 -9.03 -0.39
CA GLU A 155 -4.52 -7.84 -0.19
C GLU A 155 -3.97 -6.72 -1.06
N LEU A 156 -4.81 -6.17 -1.94
CA LEU A 156 -4.42 -5.05 -2.79
C LEU A 156 -4.80 -3.74 -2.12
N ALA A 157 -3.86 -2.81 -2.06
CA ALA A 157 -4.14 -1.44 -1.67
C ALA A 157 -5.07 -0.79 -2.71
N PRO A 158 -6.11 -0.04 -2.28
CA PRO A 158 -6.98 0.66 -3.21
C PRO A 158 -6.19 1.64 -4.07
N LYS A 159 -6.47 1.67 -5.38
CA LYS A 159 -5.83 2.62 -6.29
C LYS A 159 -6.12 4.06 -5.87
N GLY A 160 -5.06 4.87 -5.71
CA GLY A 160 -5.17 6.28 -5.36
C GLY A 160 -5.29 6.57 -3.85
N GLU A 161 -5.20 5.56 -3.00
CA GLU A 161 -5.09 5.71 -1.56
C GLU A 161 -3.67 5.37 -1.08
N SER A 162 -2.72 6.29 -1.25
CA SER A 162 -1.35 6.16 -0.71
C SER A 162 -1.35 5.88 0.79
N SER A 163 -2.34 6.41 1.48
CA SER A 163 -2.55 6.20 2.91
C SER A 163 -2.85 4.76 3.32
N SER A 164 -3.28 3.89 2.40
CA SER A 164 -3.54 2.49 2.72
C SER A 164 -2.23 1.69 2.90
N ASN A 165 -1.11 2.16 2.34
CA ASN A 165 0.25 1.64 2.53
C ASN A 165 1.05 2.40 3.61
N GLY A 166 0.39 3.24 4.42
CA GLY A 166 1.02 4.13 5.38
C GLY A 166 1.99 3.46 6.36
N ARG A 167 1.81 2.18 6.68
CA ARG A 167 2.73 1.43 7.56
C ARG A 167 4.07 1.17 6.90
N VAL A 168 4.06 0.76 5.64
CA VAL A 168 5.30 0.49 4.89
C VAL A 168 5.99 1.80 4.50
N GLU A 169 5.22 2.84 4.15
CA GLU A 169 5.77 4.18 3.90
C GLU A 169 6.41 4.79 5.17
N GLU A 170 5.77 4.63 6.34
CA GLU A 170 6.34 5.06 7.61
C GLU A 170 7.61 4.27 7.95
N ALA A 171 7.63 2.97 7.65
CA ALA A 171 8.80 2.13 7.84
C ALA A 171 9.99 2.62 6.99
N GLY A 172 9.75 3.01 5.72
CA GLY A 172 10.77 3.56 4.84
C GLY A 172 11.35 4.91 5.27
N LYS A 173 10.58 5.72 6.01
CA LYS A 173 11.04 7.02 6.53
C LYS A 173 11.85 6.93 7.82
N THR A 174 11.86 5.79 8.47
CA THR A 174 12.48 5.61 9.81
C THR A 174 13.84 4.92 9.74
N VAL A 175 14.30 4.55 8.56
CA VAL A 175 15.60 3.99 8.25
C VAL A 175 16.51 5.08 7.68
#